data_ae9861888b4ca254e5cc741fb6227e7f
#
_entry.id   ae9861888b4ca254e5cc741fb6227e7f
#
_cell.length_a   1.000
_cell.length_b   1.000
_cell.length_c   1.000
_cell.angle_alpha   90.00
_cell.angle_beta   90.00
_cell.angle_gamma   90.00
#
_symmetry.space_group_name_H-M   'P 1'
#
loop_
_entity.id
_entity.type
_entity.pdbx_description
1 polymer ?
#
loop_
_entity_poly.entity_id
_entity_poly.type
_entity_poly.pdbx_seq_one_letter_code
_entity_poly.pdbx_strand_id
1 'polypeptide(L)'
;MEIIFALAIGILSGSGVWLLLRPRTFQVVMGLALLSYAVNLFIFAMGRLVIDRAPILNVGDPTDAVHYADPVPQALVLTAIVISFATTALLLVVVLAARGLTGTDHVDGRXGDA
;
A
#
# COMPACT_ATOMS: atom_id res chain seq x y z
N MET A 1 -13.11 8.19 13.13
CA MET A 1 -11.83 7.58 12.71
C MET A 1 -12.03 6.52 11.64
N GLU A 2 -12.99 5.63 11.84
CA GLU A 2 -13.22 4.58 10.85
C GLU A 2 -13.66 5.12 9.51
N ILE A 3 -14.46 6.19 9.52
CA ILE A 3 -14.92 6.78 8.27
C ILE A 3 -13.74 7.37 7.50
N ILE A 4 -12.82 7.98 8.22
CA ILE A 4 -11.64 8.57 7.56
C ILE A 4 -10.80 7.47 6.92
N PHE A 5 -10.58 6.37 7.63
CA PHE A 5 -9.83 5.25 7.07
C PHE A 5 -10.56 4.66 5.87
N ALA A 6 -11.87 4.50 5.97
CA ALA A 6 -12.62 3.94 4.87
C ALA A 6 -12.53 4.82 3.62
N LEU A 7 -12.65 6.13 3.81
CA LEU A 7 -12.53 7.05 2.69
C LEU A 7 -11.14 7.01 2.08
N ALA A 8 -10.12 6.99 2.93
CA ALA A 8 -8.75 6.94 2.43
C ALA A 8 -8.50 5.67 1.64
N ILE A 9 -8.94 4.53 2.16
CA ILE A 9 -8.75 3.26 1.48
C ILE A 9 -9.51 3.27 0.14
N GLY A 10 -10.72 3.79 0.15
CA GLY A 10 -11.51 3.84 -1.06
C GLY A 10 -10.88 4.71 -2.14
N ILE A 11 -10.39 5.89 -1.74
CA ILE A 11 -9.77 6.80 -2.69
C ILE A 11 -8.49 6.19 -3.25
N LEU A 12 -7.65 5.63 -2.37
CA LEU A 12 -6.41 5.02 -2.83
C LEU A 12 -6.67 3.83 -3.73
N SER A 13 -7.64 2.99 -3.37
CA SER A 13 -7.95 1.81 -4.18
C SER A 13 -8.50 2.22 -5.55
N GLY A 14 -9.44 3.15 -5.55
CA GLY A 14 -10.03 3.60 -6.81
C GLY A 14 -9.01 4.24 -7.72
N SER A 15 -8.19 5.12 -7.15
CA SER A 15 -7.16 5.76 -7.94
C SER A 15 -6.14 4.74 -8.47
N GLY A 16 -5.79 3.77 -7.61
CA GLY A 16 -4.84 2.76 -8.02
C GLY A 16 -5.35 1.91 -9.16
N VAL A 17 -6.60 1.48 -9.08
CA VAL A 17 -7.18 0.67 -10.14
C VAL A 17 -7.26 1.49 -11.44
N TRP A 18 -7.66 2.75 -11.33
CA TRP A 18 -7.75 3.60 -12.51
C TRP A 18 -6.40 3.72 -13.20
N LEU A 19 -5.34 3.93 -12.42
CA LEU A 19 -4.02 4.05 -13.00
C LEU A 19 -3.52 2.73 -13.56
N LEU A 20 -3.88 1.60 -12.94
CA LEU A 20 -3.49 0.30 -13.47
C LEU A 20 -4.04 0.05 -14.86
N LEU A 21 -5.18 0.66 -15.17
CA LEU A 21 -5.80 0.48 -16.47
C LEU A 21 -5.23 1.41 -17.55
N ARG A 22 -4.29 2.26 -17.18
CA ARG A 22 -3.68 3.16 -18.13
C ARG A 22 -2.64 2.43 -18.99
N PRO A 23 -2.40 2.90 -20.19
CA PRO A 23 -1.47 2.20 -21.09
C PRO A 23 0.00 2.54 -20.87
N ARG A 24 0.32 3.40 -19.94
CA ARG A 24 1.68 3.81 -19.71
C ARG A 24 2.26 3.09 -18.51
N THR A 25 3.49 2.61 -18.66
CA THR A 25 4.12 1.83 -17.60
C THR A 25 4.28 2.62 -16.31
N PHE A 26 4.65 3.89 -16.40
CA PHE A 26 4.80 4.70 -15.21
C PHE A 26 3.49 4.80 -14.42
N GLN A 27 2.39 4.98 -15.15
CA GLN A 27 1.09 5.08 -14.50
C GLN A 27 0.69 3.76 -13.86
N VAL A 28 1.04 2.65 -14.48
CA VAL A 28 0.76 1.34 -13.90
C VAL A 28 1.55 1.17 -12.60
N VAL A 29 2.81 1.59 -12.58
CA VAL A 29 3.61 1.50 -11.36
C VAL A 29 3.01 2.37 -10.26
N MET A 30 2.57 3.56 -10.61
CA MET A 30 1.95 4.43 -9.62
C MET A 30 0.65 3.81 -9.09
N GLY A 31 -0.12 3.17 -9.96
CA GLY A 31 -1.33 2.50 -9.54
C GLY A 31 -1.05 1.38 -8.56
N LEU A 32 -0.02 0.59 -8.83
CA LEU A 32 0.36 -0.47 -7.91
C LEU A 32 0.78 0.10 -6.56
N ALA A 33 1.49 1.22 -6.58
CA ALA A 33 1.90 1.86 -5.32
C ALA A 33 0.68 2.31 -4.52
N LEU A 34 -0.30 2.92 -5.18
CA LEU A 34 -1.49 3.37 -4.49
C LEU A 34 -2.29 2.20 -3.92
N LEU A 35 -2.38 1.11 -4.67
CA LEU A 35 -3.04 -0.08 -4.16
C LEU A 35 -2.31 -0.65 -2.96
N SER A 36 -0.98 -0.61 -2.98
CA SER A 36 -0.20 -1.07 -1.84
C SER A 36 -0.51 -0.23 -0.60
N TYR A 37 -0.62 1.08 -0.77
CA TYR A 37 -0.97 1.94 0.35
C TYR A 37 -2.36 1.61 0.87
N ALA A 38 -3.31 1.34 -0.02
CA ALA A 38 -4.66 1.00 0.39
C ALA A 38 -4.69 -0.29 1.20
N VAL A 39 -3.95 -1.29 0.76
CA VAL A 39 -3.89 -2.56 1.47
C VAL A 39 -3.25 -2.37 2.83
N ASN A 40 -2.18 -1.58 2.91
CA ASN A 40 -1.51 -1.35 4.18
C ASN A 40 -2.43 -0.63 5.16
N LEU A 41 -3.17 0.37 4.68
CA LEU A 41 -4.12 1.05 5.53
C LEU A 41 -5.23 0.12 5.99
N PHE A 42 -5.69 -0.75 5.11
CA PHE A 42 -6.73 -1.69 5.46
C PHE A 42 -6.26 -2.64 6.56
N ILE A 43 -5.05 -3.18 6.40
CA ILE A 43 -4.50 -4.08 7.42
C ILE A 43 -4.35 -3.36 8.74
N PHE A 44 -3.85 -2.12 8.69
CA PHE A 44 -3.66 -1.34 9.91
C PHE A 44 -4.99 -1.07 10.60
N ALA A 45 -6.01 -0.71 9.81
CA ALA A 45 -7.32 -0.41 10.35
C ALA A 45 -7.99 -1.65 10.94
N MET A 46 -7.68 -2.82 10.40
CA MET A 46 -8.25 -4.06 10.92
C MET A 46 -7.82 -4.34 12.36
N GLY A 47 -6.78 -3.67 12.82
CA GLY A 47 -6.32 -3.84 14.17
C GLY A 47 -7.19 -3.19 15.22
N ARG A 48 -8.31 -2.60 14.80
CA ARG A 48 -9.23 -1.95 15.73
C ARG A 48 -8.51 -0.89 16.54
N LEU A 49 -8.13 0.16 15.85
CA LEU A 49 -7.42 1.26 16.51
C LEU A 49 -8.21 1.76 17.70
N VAL A 50 -7.56 1.85 18.83
CA VAL A 50 -8.16 2.39 20.05
C VAL A 50 -7.39 3.65 20.40
N ILE A 51 -8.10 4.77 20.46
CA ILE A 51 -7.45 6.05 20.70
C ILE A 51 -6.88 6.05 22.12
N ASP A 52 -5.62 6.48 22.19
CA ASP A 52 -4.91 6.59 23.49
C ASP A 52 -4.70 5.26 24.17
N ARG A 53 -4.71 4.17 23.41
CA ARG A 53 -4.43 2.86 23.96
C ARG A 53 -3.19 2.27 23.32
N ALA A 54 -2.39 1.60 24.12
CA ALA A 54 -1.19 0.95 23.62
C ALA A 54 -1.54 -0.42 23.03
N PRO A 55 -0.78 -0.88 22.03
CA PRO A 55 -1.01 -2.23 21.54
C PRO A 55 -0.39 -3.31 22.40
N ILE A 56 0.34 -2.94 23.45
CA ILE A 56 1.01 -3.88 24.33
C ILE A 56 0.40 -3.74 25.73
N LEU A 57 0.07 -4.89 26.31
CA LEU A 57 -0.49 -4.90 27.65
C LEU A 57 0.58 -4.59 28.69
N ASN A 58 0.22 -3.80 29.67
CA ASN A 58 1.12 -3.52 30.78
C ASN A 58 1.17 -4.69 31.75
N VAL A 59 2.34 -4.89 32.33
CA VAL A 59 2.48 -5.93 33.34
C VAL A 59 1.66 -5.52 34.58
N GLY A 60 0.85 -6.44 35.04
CA GLY A 60 0.03 -6.18 36.21
C GLY A 60 -1.37 -5.71 35.91
N ASP A 61 -1.61 -5.27 34.71
CA ASP A 61 -2.95 -4.86 34.31
C ASP A 61 -3.81 -6.10 34.04
N PRO A 62 -5.13 -5.99 34.26
CA PRO A 62 -6.00 -7.07 33.84
C PRO A 62 -5.85 -7.29 32.33
N THR A 63 -5.83 -8.53 31.94
CA THR A 63 -5.73 -8.82 30.51
C THR A 63 -7.07 -8.59 29.87
N ASP A 64 -7.26 -7.40 29.38
CA ASP A 64 -8.51 -7.03 28.73
C ASP A 64 -8.15 -6.48 27.35
N ALA A 65 -8.19 -7.34 26.35
CA ALA A 65 -7.79 -6.96 25.01
C ALA A 65 -8.71 -5.90 24.42
N VAL A 66 -9.88 -5.73 24.98
CA VAL A 66 -10.80 -4.72 24.48
C VAL A 66 -10.21 -3.32 24.63
N HIS A 67 -9.38 -3.13 25.65
CA HIS A 67 -8.81 -1.82 25.93
C HIS A 67 -7.51 -1.53 25.16
N TYR A 68 -7.07 -2.44 24.30
CA TYR A 68 -5.80 -2.28 23.60
C TYR A 68 -5.99 -2.59 22.14
N ALA A 69 -5.24 -1.89 21.29
CA ALA A 69 -5.22 -2.21 19.88
C ALA A 69 -4.50 -3.53 19.65
N ASP A 70 -4.90 -4.23 18.59
CA ASP A 70 -4.27 -5.48 18.24
C ASP A 70 -2.89 -5.18 17.61
N PRO A 71 -1.80 -5.68 18.18
CA PRO A 71 -0.48 -5.39 17.64
C PRO A 71 -0.12 -6.21 16.40
N VAL A 72 -0.81 -7.31 16.12
CA VAL A 72 -0.44 -8.17 15.01
C VAL A 72 -0.65 -7.47 13.67
N PRO A 73 -1.80 -6.85 13.39
CA PRO A 73 -1.93 -6.12 12.13
C PRO A 73 -0.92 -4.99 12.00
N GLN A 74 -0.55 -4.34 13.10
CA GLN A 74 0.42 -3.26 13.04
C GLN A 74 1.80 -3.78 12.69
N ALA A 75 2.17 -4.95 13.22
CA ALA A 75 3.45 -5.57 12.86
C ALA A 75 3.43 -6.02 11.41
N LEU A 76 2.31 -6.55 10.95
CA LEU A 76 2.18 -6.94 9.55
C LEU A 76 2.33 -5.76 8.62
N VAL A 77 1.80 -4.60 9.02
CA VAL A 77 1.95 -3.40 8.20
C VAL A 77 3.41 -3.01 8.08
N LEU A 78 4.17 -3.08 9.16
CA LEU A 78 5.59 -2.76 9.09
C LEU A 78 6.30 -3.68 8.10
N THR A 79 6.01 -4.97 8.17
CA THR A 79 6.60 -5.93 7.24
C THR A 79 6.17 -5.61 5.81
N ALA A 80 4.90 -5.32 5.61
CA ALA A 80 4.39 -5.03 4.28
C ALA A 80 5.02 -3.78 3.70
N ILE A 81 5.27 -2.77 4.54
CA ILE A 81 5.89 -1.54 4.06
C ILE A 81 7.29 -1.83 3.54
N VAL A 82 8.06 -2.63 4.27
CA VAL A 82 9.42 -2.96 3.85
C VAL A 82 9.40 -3.74 2.55
N ILE A 83 8.52 -4.74 2.46
CA ILE A 83 8.43 -5.55 1.25
C ILE A 83 7.97 -4.70 0.07
N SER A 84 6.99 -3.84 0.29
CA SER A 84 6.50 -2.97 -0.77
C SER A 84 7.59 -2.04 -1.27
N PHE A 85 8.38 -1.48 -0.36
CA PHE A 85 9.47 -0.60 -0.76
C PHE A 85 10.49 -1.33 -1.63
N ALA A 86 10.90 -2.51 -1.20
CA ALA A 86 11.87 -3.28 -1.95
C ALA A 86 11.33 -3.69 -3.32
N THR A 87 10.08 -4.12 -3.35
CA THR A 87 9.46 -4.55 -4.59
C THR A 87 9.31 -3.36 -5.55
N THR A 88 8.91 -2.21 -5.04
CA THR A 88 8.77 -1.02 -5.86
C THR A 88 10.11 -0.58 -6.43
N ALA A 89 11.16 -0.63 -5.61
CA ALA A 89 12.48 -0.26 -6.10
C ALA A 89 12.92 -1.17 -7.22
N LEU A 90 12.73 -2.47 -7.06
CA LEU A 90 13.08 -3.42 -8.11
C LEU A 90 12.25 -3.17 -9.37
N LEU A 91 10.96 -2.94 -9.18
CA LEU A 91 10.08 -2.70 -10.32
C LEU A 91 10.51 -1.46 -11.10
N LEU A 92 10.89 -0.40 -10.38
CA LEU A 92 11.35 0.81 -11.07
C LEU A 92 12.60 0.57 -11.86
N VAL A 93 13.52 -0.24 -11.34
CA VAL A 93 14.72 -0.59 -12.09
C VAL A 93 14.37 -1.35 -13.35
N VAL A 94 13.46 -2.31 -13.24
CA VAL A 94 13.03 -3.10 -14.38
C VAL A 94 12.35 -2.20 -15.42
N VAL A 95 11.51 -1.29 -14.97
CA VAL A 95 10.80 -0.39 -15.86
C VAL A 95 11.78 0.51 -16.60
N LEU A 96 12.78 1.03 -15.91
CA LEU A 96 13.77 1.87 -16.56
C LEU A 96 14.55 1.09 -17.62
N ALA A 97 14.90 -0.15 -17.29
CA ALA A 97 15.60 -0.99 -18.27
C ALA A 97 14.73 -1.27 -19.48
N ALA A 98 13.45 -1.56 -19.24
CA ALA A 98 12.54 -1.83 -20.34
C ALA A 98 12.39 -0.60 -21.23
N ARG A 99 12.29 0.58 -20.63
CA ARG A 99 12.18 1.80 -21.41
C ARG A 99 13.44 2.03 -22.24
N GLY A 100 14.58 1.72 -21.66
CA GLY A 100 15.83 1.85 -22.41
C GLY A 100 15.90 0.93 -23.59
N LEU A 101 15.31 -0.25 -23.47
CA LEU A 101 15.32 -1.22 -24.56
C LEU A 101 14.26 -0.94 -25.61
N THR A 102 13.07 -0.52 -25.19
CA THR A 102 11.96 -0.30 -26.11
C THR A 102 11.88 1.13 -26.61
N GLY A 103 12.41 2.07 -25.86
CA GLY A 103 12.34 3.46 -26.24
C GLY A 103 10.99 4.12 -25.97
N THR A 104 10.12 3.46 -25.23
CA THR A 104 8.81 4.00 -24.97
C THR A 104 8.34 3.60 -23.58
N ASP A 105 7.39 4.37 -23.07
CA ASP A 105 6.79 4.07 -21.77
C ASP A 105 5.46 3.32 -21.93
N HIS A 106 5.10 2.98 -23.14
CA HIS A 106 3.86 2.25 -23.36
C HIS A 106 3.98 0.83 -22.83
N VAL A 107 2.91 0.35 -22.19
CA VAL A 107 2.97 -0.96 -21.52
C VAL A 107 3.29 -2.08 -22.51
N ASP A 108 2.74 -2.00 -23.72
CA ASP A 108 2.96 -3.05 -24.69
C ASP A 108 4.18 -2.80 -25.57
N GLY A 109 4.98 -1.80 -25.25
CA GLY A 109 6.22 -1.54 -26.00
C GLY A 109 6.04 -0.80 -27.30
N ARG A 110 4.84 -0.34 -27.58
CA ARG A 110 4.66 0.35 -28.85
C ARG A 110 5.37 1.70 -28.87
N UNK A 111 5.85 1.90 -29.79
CA UNK A 111 6.55 3.09 -29.90
C UNK A 111 5.61 4.03 -30.36
N GLY A 112 5.70 4.93 -30.06
CA GLY A 112 5.02 5.80 -30.80
C GLY A 112 4.05 6.62 -30.10
N ASP A 113 2.99 6.41 -30.07
CA ASP A 113 2.05 7.35 -29.60
C ASP A 113 1.58 7.01 -28.22
N ALA A 114 2.33 7.23 -27.34
CA ALA A 114 1.91 6.94 -25.99
C ALA A 114 1.10 8.06 -25.35
#